data_cb782ff344ff89200aebeeb0fdfd0b29
#
_entry.id   cb782ff344ff89200aebeeb0fdfd0b29
#
_cell.length_a   1.000
_cell.length_b   1.000
_cell.length_c   1.000
_cell.angle_alpha   90.00
_cell.angle_beta   90.00
_cell.angle_gamma   90.00
#
_symmetry.space_group_name_H-M   'P 1'
#
loop_
_entity.id
_entity.type
_entity.pdbx_description
1 polymer ?
#
loop_
_entity_poly.entity_id
_entity_poly.type
_entity_poly.pdbx_seq_one_letter_code
_entity_poly.pdbx_strand_id
1 'polypeptide(L)'
;MASPEGPRVRLPQLKLDELLEELQARIDAARGTRDRVHSLLEAVLAVGRELDLEQVLHSIVEAAAALVDAEYAALGVIGPDGTRLSGFYTVGITEQQIAAIGPHPAGHGILGELIRHPEPLRLAKLSAHPASYGFPPNHPPMSSFLGVPIRVRDQVFGNLYLTEKRGGAEFDEEDESVLSTLAVAAGVAIDNARLYEDSRLRERWLRANAEITHSLLSGSGRSEALNLIAERAREITGSALAAVGLPMEDTESLAVEIAVGVDADEHRGLVLPLHDSLMGLAYSTLAPVATDDVTQDARISPEAPRFTGLGPAVAVPIGTVEGGARGVVLLVREAGRLAFSENETETLRGFAAQAAIAMELAERRQDAEQIAVLEDRDRIARDLHDLAIQRLFATGMTLQSANRFIEHPEASERVLRAVDDLDETIKIIRSTIFGLRAREGGAGSGLRARVVRAAGEAAPLLGFAPSVRMEGLLDTDVPREVADHVVAVLSEALTNIARHAHADRAQVALKTDGHEVFLTVADNGVGIPPGGRRSGLRNMAERAERLGGDLVVSGPEGGGAMLEWRVPLPARPVGGGPVVG
;
A
#
# COMPACT_ATOMS: atom_id res chain seq x y z
N MET A 1 -69.49 -19.83 101.97
CA MET A 1 -68.52 -20.62 101.21
C MET A 1 -67.99 -19.73 100.07
N ALA A 2 -66.82 -19.16 100.31
CA ALA A 2 -66.13 -18.31 99.33
C ALA A 2 -65.16 -19.14 98.47
N SER A 3 -65.30 -19.13 97.20
CA SER A 3 -64.28 -19.71 96.23
C SER A 3 -63.10 -18.75 96.08
N PRO A 4 -61.83 -19.26 96.09
CA PRO A 4 -60.70 -18.39 95.93
C PRO A 4 -60.46 -18.11 94.43
N GLU A 5 -60.36 -16.82 94.04
CA GLU A 5 -59.88 -16.34 92.77
C GLU A 5 -58.35 -16.61 92.75
N GLY A 6 -57.91 -17.42 91.81
CA GLY A 6 -56.47 -17.65 91.46
C GLY A 6 -55.83 -16.40 90.85
N PRO A 7 -54.46 -16.27 91.02
CA PRO A 7 -53.78 -15.07 90.51
C PRO A 7 -53.77 -15.04 88.97
N ARG A 8 -54.36 -13.95 88.41
CA ARG A 8 -54.22 -13.64 86.97
C ARG A 8 -52.82 -13.20 86.70
N VAL A 9 -52.06 -14.07 86.04
CA VAL A 9 -50.73 -13.74 85.47
C VAL A 9 -50.95 -12.75 84.33
N ARG A 10 -50.66 -11.46 84.53
CA ARG A 10 -50.51 -10.48 83.47
C ARG A 10 -49.21 -10.79 82.74
N LEU A 11 -49.26 -11.34 81.54
CA LEU A 11 -48.16 -11.34 80.63
C LEU A 11 -47.79 -9.89 80.29
N PRO A 12 -46.49 -9.53 80.31
CA PRO A 12 -46.11 -8.13 80.05
C PRO A 12 -46.32 -7.82 78.55
N GLN A 13 -47.40 -7.06 78.26
CA GLN A 13 -47.69 -6.55 76.89
C GLN A 13 -46.57 -5.71 76.33
N LEU A 14 -45.74 -5.03 77.13
CA LEU A 14 -44.56 -4.28 76.77
C LEU A 14 -43.49 -5.16 76.10
N LYS A 15 -43.31 -6.41 76.49
CA LYS A 15 -42.33 -7.32 75.86
C LYS A 15 -42.79 -7.80 74.47
N LEU A 16 -44.04 -7.87 74.18
CA LEU A 16 -44.57 -8.30 72.89
C LEU A 16 -44.43 -7.21 71.85
N ASP A 17 -44.69 -5.96 72.23
CA ASP A 17 -44.58 -4.80 71.35
C ASP A 17 -43.10 -4.55 70.98
N GLU A 18 -42.19 -4.61 71.96
CA GLU A 18 -40.72 -4.56 71.72
C GLU A 18 -40.24 -5.69 70.77
N LEU A 19 -40.74 -6.91 70.94
CA LEU A 19 -40.39 -8.04 70.08
C LEU A 19 -40.96 -7.89 68.66
N LEU A 20 -42.16 -7.32 68.53
CA LEU A 20 -42.77 -7.02 67.25
C LEU A 20 -42.03 -5.90 66.52
N GLU A 21 -41.62 -4.83 67.20
CA GLU A 21 -40.76 -3.76 66.63
C GLU A 21 -39.41 -4.28 66.20
N GLU A 22 -38.72 -5.14 67.03
CA GLU A 22 -37.47 -5.75 66.66
C GLU A 22 -37.61 -6.71 65.47
N LEU A 23 -38.71 -7.49 65.42
CA LEU A 23 -38.97 -8.38 64.28
C LEU A 23 -39.28 -7.55 63.01
N GLN A 24 -40.01 -6.46 63.13
CA GLN A 24 -40.33 -5.59 62.05
C GLN A 24 -39.06 -4.91 61.49
N ALA A 25 -38.19 -4.41 62.37
CA ALA A 25 -36.89 -3.85 62.00
C ALA A 25 -35.98 -4.89 61.28
N ARG A 26 -35.97 -6.14 61.74
CA ARG A 26 -35.23 -7.21 61.09
C ARG A 26 -35.79 -7.61 59.72
N ILE A 27 -37.13 -7.62 59.57
CA ILE A 27 -37.80 -7.88 58.30
C ILE A 27 -37.49 -6.74 57.31
N ASP A 28 -37.56 -5.50 57.75
CA ASP A 28 -37.28 -4.34 56.90
C ASP A 28 -35.81 -4.28 56.50
N ALA A 29 -34.88 -4.59 57.42
CA ALA A 29 -33.47 -4.74 57.10
C ALA A 29 -33.21 -5.87 56.06
N ALA A 30 -33.85 -7.05 56.27
CA ALA A 30 -33.71 -8.18 55.35
C ALA A 30 -34.31 -7.86 53.95
N ARG A 31 -35.44 -7.09 53.90
CA ARG A 31 -35.99 -6.61 52.62
C ARG A 31 -35.07 -5.61 51.95
N GLY A 32 -34.53 -4.64 52.67
CA GLY A 32 -33.55 -3.68 52.15
C GLY A 32 -32.33 -4.34 51.56
N THR A 33 -31.74 -5.33 52.26
CA THR A 33 -30.60 -6.11 51.76
C THR A 33 -30.93 -6.89 50.49
N ARG A 34 -32.10 -7.54 50.43
CA ARG A 34 -32.57 -8.24 49.22
C ARG A 34 -32.76 -7.32 48.04
N ASP A 35 -33.38 -6.17 48.24
CA ASP A 35 -33.65 -5.22 47.17
C ASP A 35 -32.35 -4.59 46.64
N ARG A 36 -31.36 -4.31 47.49
CA ARG A 36 -30.01 -3.89 47.06
C ARG A 36 -29.26 -4.96 46.26
N VAL A 37 -29.31 -6.21 46.71
CA VAL A 37 -28.71 -7.34 45.96
C VAL A 37 -29.35 -7.47 44.58
N HIS A 38 -30.67 -7.29 44.49
CA HIS A 38 -31.40 -7.33 43.23
C HIS A 38 -30.96 -6.18 42.28
N SER A 39 -30.91 -4.95 42.80
CA SER A 39 -30.47 -3.78 42.07
C SER A 39 -28.98 -3.91 41.61
N LEU A 40 -28.11 -4.44 42.47
CA LEU A 40 -26.72 -4.71 42.08
C LEU A 40 -26.63 -5.75 40.95
N LEU A 41 -27.43 -6.82 41.03
CA LEU A 41 -27.44 -7.84 39.98
C LEU A 41 -27.95 -7.29 38.64
N GLU A 42 -29.03 -6.45 38.68
CA GLU A 42 -29.53 -5.76 37.50
C GLU A 42 -28.48 -4.82 36.90
N ALA A 43 -27.76 -4.05 37.71
CA ALA A 43 -26.69 -3.16 37.29
C ALA A 43 -25.53 -3.93 36.63
N VAL A 44 -25.08 -5.03 37.27
CA VAL A 44 -24.03 -5.90 36.71
C VAL A 44 -24.44 -6.50 35.36
N LEU A 45 -25.70 -6.94 35.24
CA LEU A 45 -26.23 -7.48 34.00
C LEU A 45 -26.37 -6.40 32.91
N ALA A 46 -26.74 -5.19 33.25
CA ALA A 46 -26.84 -4.06 32.32
C ALA A 46 -25.45 -3.70 31.75
N VAL A 47 -24.48 -3.49 32.64
CA VAL A 47 -23.09 -3.21 32.27
C VAL A 47 -22.47 -4.33 31.43
N GLY A 48 -22.76 -5.58 31.74
CA GLY A 48 -22.18 -6.75 31.03
C GLY A 48 -22.81 -7.03 29.65
N ARG A 49 -23.90 -6.37 29.26
CA ARG A 49 -24.53 -6.54 27.93
C ARG A 49 -23.91 -5.65 26.85
N GLU A 50 -23.34 -4.54 27.23
CA GLU A 50 -22.74 -3.59 26.33
C GLU A 50 -21.37 -4.10 25.84
N LEU A 51 -21.10 -3.87 24.56
CA LEU A 51 -19.83 -4.27 23.92
C LEU A 51 -19.03 -3.07 23.42
N ASP A 52 -19.66 -1.90 23.39
CA ASP A 52 -19.00 -0.64 23.09
C ASP A 52 -18.38 -0.07 24.36
N LEU A 53 -17.07 0.19 24.36
CA LEU A 53 -16.34 0.60 25.56
C LEU A 53 -16.88 1.92 26.15
N GLU A 54 -17.23 2.89 25.32
CA GLU A 54 -17.73 4.19 25.76
C GLU A 54 -19.09 4.03 26.46
N GLN A 55 -19.98 3.21 25.89
CA GLN A 55 -21.29 2.88 26.48
C GLN A 55 -21.14 2.09 27.79
N VAL A 56 -20.19 1.14 27.84
CA VAL A 56 -19.84 0.42 29.09
C VAL A 56 -19.45 1.39 30.19
N LEU A 57 -18.56 2.37 29.87
CA LEU A 57 -18.08 3.34 30.86
C LEU A 57 -19.22 4.24 31.37
N HIS A 58 -20.10 4.71 30.50
CA HIS A 58 -21.30 5.47 30.89
C HIS A 58 -22.24 4.65 31.77
N SER A 59 -22.56 3.42 31.34
CA SER A 59 -23.45 2.53 32.11
C SER A 59 -22.90 2.20 33.50
N ILE A 60 -21.58 2.08 33.66
CA ILE A 60 -20.95 1.90 34.97
C ILE A 60 -21.18 3.10 35.88
N VAL A 61 -21.00 4.32 35.37
CA VAL A 61 -21.18 5.54 36.16
C VAL A 61 -22.67 5.73 36.58
N GLU A 62 -23.60 5.49 35.66
CA GLU A 62 -25.04 5.56 35.93
C GLU A 62 -25.46 4.52 36.98
N ALA A 63 -25.01 3.28 36.82
CA ALA A 63 -25.28 2.21 37.77
C ALA A 63 -24.70 2.51 39.16
N ALA A 64 -23.49 3.04 39.22
CA ALA A 64 -22.83 3.43 40.46
C ALA A 64 -23.63 4.52 41.21
N ALA A 65 -24.03 5.59 40.49
CA ALA A 65 -24.84 6.66 41.07
C ALA A 65 -26.19 6.17 41.63
N ALA A 66 -26.87 5.29 40.90
CA ALA A 66 -28.16 4.74 41.27
C ALA A 66 -28.07 3.79 42.48
N LEU A 67 -27.03 2.93 42.54
CA LEU A 67 -26.89 1.92 43.58
C LEU A 67 -26.65 2.50 44.98
N VAL A 68 -25.91 3.59 45.09
CA VAL A 68 -25.60 4.22 46.39
C VAL A 68 -26.29 5.55 46.58
N ASP A 69 -27.26 5.87 45.71
CA ASP A 69 -28.08 7.10 45.74
C ASP A 69 -27.21 8.37 45.79
N ALA A 70 -26.18 8.43 44.98
CA ALA A 70 -25.30 9.58 44.81
C ALA A 70 -25.92 10.61 43.88
N GLU A 71 -25.71 11.92 44.15
CA GLU A 71 -26.13 12.99 43.25
C GLU A 71 -25.17 13.13 42.05
N TYR A 72 -23.88 12.98 42.31
CA TYR A 72 -22.84 13.06 41.29
C TYR A 72 -21.99 11.80 41.29
N ALA A 73 -21.69 11.30 40.10
CA ALA A 73 -20.77 10.20 39.92
C ALA A 73 -19.84 10.49 38.74
N ALA A 74 -18.63 10.00 38.81
CA ALA A 74 -17.66 10.08 37.74
C ALA A 74 -16.77 8.83 37.66
N LEU A 75 -16.31 8.52 36.47
CA LEU A 75 -15.27 7.51 36.22
C LEU A 75 -14.08 8.20 35.56
N GLY A 76 -12.94 8.20 36.21
CA GLY A 76 -11.68 8.67 35.67
C GLY A 76 -10.86 7.50 35.13
N VAL A 77 -10.55 7.53 33.84
CA VAL A 77 -9.68 6.53 33.17
C VAL A 77 -8.22 6.96 33.31
N ILE A 78 -7.36 6.07 33.80
CA ILE A 78 -5.94 6.35 33.97
C ILE A 78 -5.25 6.24 32.60
N GLY A 79 -4.44 7.24 32.26
CA GLY A 79 -3.67 7.28 31.04
C GLY A 79 -2.48 6.31 31.02
N PRO A 80 -1.81 6.16 29.86
CA PRO A 80 -0.69 5.22 29.71
C PRO A 80 0.51 5.51 30.64
N ASP A 81 0.66 6.78 31.07
CA ASP A 81 1.71 7.20 31.99
C ASP A 81 1.47 6.73 33.44
N GLY A 82 0.30 6.18 33.74
CA GLY A 82 -0.08 5.70 35.07
C GLY A 82 -0.25 6.80 36.13
N THR A 83 -0.14 8.07 35.74
CA THR A 83 -0.09 9.21 36.69
C THR A 83 -1.20 10.23 36.47
N ARG A 84 -1.79 10.27 35.28
CA ARG A 84 -2.83 11.23 34.90
C ARG A 84 -4.06 10.54 34.37
N LEU A 85 -5.18 11.26 34.40
CA LEU A 85 -6.42 10.82 33.78
C LEU A 85 -6.40 11.16 32.28
N SER A 86 -6.74 10.17 31.45
CA SER A 86 -6.88 10.30 29.99
C SER A 86 -8.34 10.46 29.54
N GLY A 87 -9.31 10.10 30.40
CA GLY A 87 -10.73 10.21 30.14
C GLY A 87 -11.50 10.46 31.44
N PHE A 88 -12.66 11.13 31.34
CA PHE A 88 -13.49 11.43 32.50
C PHE A 88 -14.97 11.43 32.11
N TYR A 89 -15.72 10.47 32.61
CA TYR A 89 -17.12 10.23 32.31
C TYR A 89 -17.96 10.62 33.55
N THR A 90 -19.01 11.43 33.39
CA THR A 90 -19.75 12.01 34.51
C THR A 90 -21.26 11.80 34.43
N VAL A 91 -21.92 11.69 35.57
CA VAL A 91 -23.37 11.68 35.76
C VAL A 91 -23.72 12.70 36.82
N GLY A 92 -24.85 13.37 36.65
CA GLY A 92 -25.36 14.42 37.56
C GLY A 92 -24.93 15.85 37.17
N ILE A 93 -23.99 16.02 36.24
CA ILE A 93 -23.51 17.33 35.75
C ILE A 93 -23.92 17.48 34.28
N THR A 94 -24.53 18.61 33.93
CA THR A 94 -24.94 18.88 32.54
C THR A 94 -23.75 19.31 31.66
N GLU A 95 -23.86 19.13 30.34
CA GLU A 95 -22.83 19.59 29.38
C GLU A 95 -22.52 21.09 29.51
N GLN A 96 -23.54 21.94 29.77
CA GLN A 96 -23.33 23.36 29.99
C GLN A 96 -22.49 23.65 31.24
N GLN A 97 -22.69 22.86 32.31
CA GLN A 97 -21.88 22.96 33.53
C GLN A 97 -20.45 22.46 33.28
N ILE A 98 -20.28 21.37 32.57
CA ILE A 98 -18.94 20.86 32.17
C ILE A 98 -18.18 21.93 31.39
N ALA A 99 -18.81 22.55 30.39
CA ALA A 99 -18.20 23.62 29.61
C ALA A 99 -17.84 24.87 30.48
N ALA A 100 -18.65 25.19 31.50
CA ALA A 100 -18.40 26.31 32.42
C ALA A 100 -17.27 26.01 33.45
N ILE A 101 -17.06 24.74 33.83
CA ILE A 101 -16.04 24.28 34.76
C ILE A 101 -14.65 24.32 34.06
N GLY A 102 -14.58 23.99 32.77
CA GLY A 102 -13.34 23.99 31.99
C GLY A 102 -12.77 22.58 31.73
N PRO A 103 -11.45 22.44 31.53
CA PRO A 103 -10.83 21.18 31.14
C PRO A 103 -11.00 20.09 32.19
N HIS A 104 -11.06 18.84 31.73
CA HIS A 104 -11.16 17.67 32.60
C HIS A 104 -10.04 17.61 33.65
N PRO A 105 -10.31 17.03 34.84
CA PRO A 105 -9.31 16.94 35.89
C PRO A 105 -8.10 16.07 35.45
N ALA A 106 -6.91 16.56 35.71
CA ALA A 106 -5.67 15.89 35.34
C ALA A 106 -5.21 14.82 36.36
N GLY A 107 -6.03 14.52 37.39
CA GLY A 107 -5.66 13.54 38.43
C GLY A 107 -4.86 14.12 39.59
N HIS A 108 -5.07 15.38 39.92
CA HIS A 108 -4.50 15.99 41.14
C HIS A 108 -5.47 15.89 42.32
N GLY A 109 -4.99 16.15 43.53
CA GLY A 109 -5.82 16.14 44.72
C GLY A 109 -6.29 14.74 45.13
N ILE A 110 -7.55 14.63 45.54
CA ILE A 110 -8.19 13.37 45.99
C ILE A 110 -8.28 12.37 44.83
N LEU A 111 -8.50 12.83 43.58
CA LEU A 111 -8.49 11.97 42.40
C LEU A 111 -7.10 11.33 42.17
N GLY A 112 -6.04 12.11 42.39
CA GLY A 112 -4.66 11.61 42.33
C GLY A 112 -4.28 10.69 43.51
N GLU A 113 -4.94 10.84 44.66
CA GLU A 113 -4.73 9.93 45.79
C GLU A 113 -5.12 8.50 45.44
N LEU A 114 -6.29 8.31 44.80
CA LEU A 114 -6.76 7.00 44.35
C LEU A 114 -5.94 6.43 43.17
N ILE A 115 -5.23 7.28 42.42
CA ILE A 115 -4.28 6.80 41.40
C ILE A 115 -3.03 6.23 42.07
N ARG A 116 -2.48 6.92 43.09
CA ARG A 116 -1.27 6.52 43.83
C ARG A 116 -1.51 5.38 44.80
N HIS A 117 -2.66 5.40 45.49
CA HIS A 117 -3.10 4.41 46.46
C HIS A 117 -4.46 3.86 46.03
N PRO A 118 -4.49 2.84 45.17
CA PRO A 118 -5.73 2.32 44.58
C PRO A 118 -6.48 1.41 45.56
N GLU A 119 -6.96 1.99 46.63
CA GLU A 119 -7.79 1.37 47.67
C GLU A 119 -9.07 2.17 47.85
N PRO A 120 -10.19 1.55 48.29
CA PRO A 120 -11.42 2.30 48.57
C PRO A 120 -11.16 3.43 49.56
N LEU A 121 -11.72 4.63 49.24
CA LEU A 121 -11.58 5.83 50.04
C LEU A 121 -12.95 6.44 50.29
N ARG A 122 -13.35 6.51 51.59
CA ARG A 122 -14.62 7.07 52.00
C ARG A 122 -14.37 8.25 52.94
N LEU A 123 -14.98 9.42 52.62
CA LEU A 123 -14.79 10.66 53.35
C LEU A 123 -16.12 11.29 53.65
N ALA A 124 -16.39 11.60 54.90
CA ALA A 124 -17.56 12.39 55.34
C ALA A 124 -17.49 13.85 54.80
N LYS A 125 -16.27 14.41 54.77
CA LYS A 125 -15.99 15.76 54.27
C LYS A 125 -14.73 15.77 53.41
N LEU A 126 -14.86 16.00 52.10
CA LEU A 126 -13.78 16.14 51.16
C LEU A 126 -12.74 17.18 51.60
N SER A 127 -13.21 18.34 52.11
CA SER A 127 -12.35 19.46 52.52
C SER A 127 -11.47 19.14 53.75
N ALA A 128 -11.75 18.08 54.48
CA ALA A 128 -10.95 17.67 55.63
C ALA A 128 -9.76 16.77 55.25
N HIS A 129 -9.70 16.25 54.04
CA HIS A 129 -8.59 15.37 53.63
C HIS A 129 -7.36 16.17 53.23
N PRO A 130 -6.13 15.79 53.66
CA PRO A 130 -4.89 16.53 53.38
C PRO A 130 -4.60 16.75 51.87
N ALA A 131 -5.01 15.83 50.98
CA ALA A 131 -4.85 15.93 49.55
C ALA A 131 -5.96 16.79 48.89
N SER A 132 -6.89 17.38 49.60
CA SER A 132 -7.97 18.21 49.01
C SER A 132 -7.42 19.58 48.61
N TYR A 133 -7.53 19.93 47.31
CA TYR A 133 -7.17 21.24 46.78
C TYR A 133 -8.35 22.18 46.55
N GLY A 134 -9.58 21.73 46.92
CA GLY A 134 -10.81 22.42 46.58
C GLY A 134 -11.27 22.16 45.15
N PHE A 135 -12.22 22.93 44.69
CA PHE A 135 -12.86 22.78 43.38
C PHE A 135 -12.56 23.97 42.46
N PRO A 136 -12.52 23.76 41.15
CA PRO A 136 -12.40 24.86 40.21
C PRO A 136 -13.63 25.79 40.24
N PRO A 137 -13.55 27.00 39.67
CA PRO A 137 -14.70 27.88 39.54
C PRO A 137 -15.89 27.20 38.83
N ASN A 138 -17.11 27.52 39.23
CA ASN A 138 -18.35 26.98 38.71
C ASN A 138 -18.61 25.48 38.97
N HIS A 139 -17.72 24.81 39.71
CA HIS A 139 -17.97 23.42 40.13
C HIS A 139 -19.05 23.38 41.23
N PRO A 140 -20.01 22.42 41.17
CA PRO A 140 -20.97 22.27 42.26
C PRO A 140 -20.26 21.95 43.57
N PRO A 141 -20.79 22.44 44.72
CA PRO A 141 -20.19 22.11 46.00
C PRO A 141 -20.39 20.62 46.31
N MET A 142 -19.32 19.98 46.75
CA MET A 142 -19.33 18.56 47.10
C MET A 142 -18.69 18.36 48.47
N SER A 143 -19.31 17.58 49.33
CA SER A 143 -18.90 17.33 50.71
C SER A 143 -18.58 15.87 50.97
N SER A 144 -19.56 14.96 50.88
CA SER A 144 -19.35 13.54 51.08
C SER A 144 -18.73 12.90 49.84
N PHE A 145 -17.87 11.90 50.03
CA PHE A 145 -17.11 11.25 48.94
C PHE A 145 -16.94 9.76 49.19
N LEU A 146 -17.10 9.01 48.11
CA LEU A 146 -16.74 7.59 48.05
C LEU A 146 -16.01 7.31 46.72
N GLY A 147 -14.78 6.82 46.80
CA GLY A 147 -13.99 6.47 45.65
C GLY A 147 -13.56 5.00 45.71
N VAL A 148 -13.66 4.28 44.59
CA VAL A 148 -13.18 2.89 44.48
C VAL A 148 -12.41 2.68 43.19
N PRO A 149 -11.32 1.89 43.19
CA PRO A 149 -10.58 1.56 41.98
C PRO A 149 -11.31 0.50 41.17
N ILE A 150 -11.28 0.66 39.83
CA ILE A 150 -11.67 -0.37 38.88
C ILE A 150 -10.40 -1.06 38.40
N ARG A 151 -10.33 -2.37 38.58
CA ARG A 151 -9.19 -3.18 38.12
C ARG A 151 -9.60 -4.04 36.93
N VAL A 152 -8.78 -4.01 35.92
CA VAL A 152 -8.85 -4.93 34.79
C VAL A 152 -7.67 -5.88 34.93
N ARG A 153 -7.93 -7.14 35.25
CA ARG A 153 -6.90 -8.10 35.67
C ARG A 153 -6.06 -7.56 36.83
N ASP A 154 -4.76 -7.41 36.67
CA ASP A 154 -3.84 -6.95 37.71
C ASP A 154 -3.53 -5.44 37.65
N GLN A 155 -4.11 -4.72 36.70
CA GLN A 155 -3.87 -3.29 36.49
C GLN A 155 -5.07 -2.45 36.89
N VAL A 156 -4.80 -1.28 37.45
CA VAL A 156 -5.85 -0.27 37.72
C VAL A 156 -6.19 0.44 36.42
N PHE A 157 -7.39 0.23 35.93
CA PHE A 157 -7.91 0.88 34.71
C PHE A 157 -8.31 2.33 34.96
N GLY A 158 -8.91 2.56 36.12
CA GLY A 158 -9.49 3.84 36.49
C GLY A 158 -10.11 3.80 37.87
N ASN A 159 -10.77 4.88 38.25
CA ASN A 159 -11.43 4.99 39.54
C ASN A 159 -12.85 5.52 39.37
N LEU A 160 -13.79 4.96 40.12
CA LEU A 160 -15.12 5.52 40.33
C LEU A 160 -15.08 6.50 41.49
N TYR A 161 -15.71 7.65 41.27
CA TYR A 161 -15.85 8.73 42.24
C TYR A 161 -17.34 9.08 42.41
N LEU A 162 -17.84 9.03 43.64
CA LEU A 162 -19.21 9.39 43.97
C LEU A 162 -19.21 10.47 45.03
N THR A 163 -20.08 11.44 44.85
CA THR A 163 -20.18 12.55 45.79
C THR A 163 -21.64 12.91 46.04
N GLU A 164 -21.90 13.53 47.17
CA GLU A 164 -23.24 13.99 47.62
C GLU A 164 -24.27 12.84 47.66
N LYS A 165 -24.25 12.03 48.72
CA LYS A 165 -25.34 11.08 48.96
C LYS A 165 -26.63 11.82 49.17
N ARG A 166 -27.65 11.46 48.41
CA ARG A 166 -28.95 12.15 48.46
C ARG A 166 -29.54 12.09 49.86
N GLY A 167 -30.27 13.13 50.24
CA GLY A 167 -30.82 13.27 51.60
C GLY A 167 -29.81 13.77 52.64
N GLY A 168 -28.59 14.19 52.23
CA GLY A 168 -27.58 14.77 53.13
C GLY A 168 -26.89 13.74 54.04
N ALA A 169 -27.00 12.44 53.73
CA ALA A 169 -26.34 11.35 54.45
C ALA A 169 -24.86 11.21 54.05
N GLU A 170 -24.07 10.59 54.87
CA GLU A 170 -22.71 10.15 54.57
C GLU A 170 -22.75 8.76 53.89
N PHE A 171 -21.76 8.44 53.03
CA PHE A 171 -21.60 7.09 52.53
C PHE A 171 -21.14 6.17 53.66
N ASP A 172 -21.75 5.00 53.74
CA ASP A 172 -21.44 4.01 54.78
C ASP A 172 -20.61 2.83 54.23
N GLU A 173 -20.34 1.84 55.10
CA GLU A 173 -19.54 0.66 54.75
C GLU A 173 -20.26 -0.27 53.74
N GLU A 174 -21.60 -0.26 53.79
CA GLU A 174 -22.45 -1.02 52.88
C GLU A 174 -22.40 -0.43 51.46
N ASP A 175 -22.41 0.91 51.33
CA ASP A 175 -22.25 1.63 50.05
C ASP A 175 -20.88 1.31 49.42
N GLU A 176 -19.81 1.31 50.26
CA GLU A 176 -18.44 0.95 49.84
C GLU A 176 -18.37 -0.48 49.32
N SER A 177 -19.01 -1.43 50.03
CA SER A 177 -19.02 -2.85 49.66
C SER A 177 -19.76 -3.08 48.32
N VAL A 178 -20.94 -2.44 48.16
CA VAL A 178 -21.74 -2.51 46.93
C VAL A 178 -20.99 -1.92 45.74
N LEU A 179 -20.40 -0.73 45.93
CA LEU A 179 -19.64 -0.06 44.87
C LEU A 179 -18.36 -0.84 44.49
N SER A 180 -17.66 -1.42 45.47
CA SER A 180 -16.49 -2.28 45.23
C SER A 180 -16.88 -3.53 44.45
N THR A 181 -18.04 -4.11 44.72
CA THR A 181 -18.56 -5.27 43.96
C THR A 181 -18.90 -4.89 42.53
N LEU A 182 -19.54 -3.73 42.32
CA LEU A 182 -19.79 -3.19 40.98
C LEU A 182 -18.46 -2.92 40.25
N ALA A 183 -17.44 -2.38 40.92
CA ALA A 183 -16.13 -2.10 40.33
C ALA A 183 -15.42 -3.36 39.81
N VAL A 184 -15.57 -4.48 40.52
CA VAL A 184 -15.06 -5.79 40.02
C VAL A 184 -15.81 -6.22 38.75
N ALA A 185 -17.12 -6.15 38.75
CA ALA A 185 -17.94 -6.48 37.57
C ALA A 185 -17.64 -5.53 36.38
N ALA A 186 -17.46 -4.24 36.66
CA ALA A 186 -17.06 -3.23 35.69
C ALA A 186 -15.71 -3.57 35.05
N GLY A 187 -14.72 -4.02 35.82
CA GLY A 187 -13.44 -4.45 35.30
C GLY A 187 -13.55 -5.59 34.28
N VAL A 188 -14.43 -6.56 34.55
CA VAL A 188 -14.71 -7.67 33.61
C VAL A 188 -15.40 -7.17 32.35
N ALA A 189 -16.38 -6.27 32.49
CA ALA A 189 -17.10 -5.74 31.32
C ALA A 189 -16.18 -4.89 30.43
N ILE A 190 -15.30 -4.07 31.03
CA ILE A 190 -14.29 -3.29 30.32
C ILE A 190 -13.30 -4.20 29.55
N ASP A 191 -12.82 -5.27 30.21
CA ASP A 191 -11.91 -6.24 29.55
C ASP A 191 -12.60 -6.91 28.35
N ASN A 192 -13.86 -7.31 28.51
CA ASN A 192 -14.65 -7.91 27.43
C ASN A 192 -14.89 -6.94 26.27
N ALA A 193 -15.25 -5.67 26.55
CA ALA A 193 -15.46 -4.66 25.52
C ALA A 193 -14.15 -4.41 24.71
N ARG A 194 -13.01 -4.27 25.40
CA ARG A 194 -11.70 -4.12 24.76
C ARG A 194 -11.34 -5.31 23.88
N LEU A 195 -11.50 -6.54 24.39
CA LEU A 195 -11.25 -7.74 23.63
C LEU A 195 -12.14 -7.85 22.39
N TYR A 196 -13.39 -7.43 22.51
CA TYR A 196 -14.32 -7.40 21.38
C TYR A 196 -13.93 -6.37 20.32
N GLU A 197 -13.55 -5.16 20.73
CA GLU A 197 -13.04 -4.12 19.81
C GLU A 197 -11.76 -4.57 19.10
N ASP A 198 -10.80 -5.13 19.82
CA ASP A 198 -9.56 -5.67 19.26
C ASP A 198 -9.85 -6.80 18.26
N SER A 199 -10.79 -7.68 18.58
CA SER A 199 -11.21 -8.77 17.68
C SER A 199 -11.84 -8.23 16.40
N ARG A 200 -12.75 -7.26 16.52
CA ARG A 200 -13.39 -6.61 15.36
C ARG A 200 -12.39 -5.85 14.48
N LEU A 201 -11.42 -5.18 15.11
CA LEU A 201 -10.37 -4.48 14.39
C LEU A 201 -9.51 -5.47 13.61
N ARG A 202 -9.10 -6.57 14.25
CA ARG A 202 -8.34 -7.65 13.60
C ARG A 202 -9.10 -8.28 12.44
N GLU A 203 -10.40 -8.53 12.59
CA GLU A 203 -11.24 -9.05 11.51
C GLU A 203 -11.30 -8.10 10.31
N ARG A 204 -11.44 -6.79 10.55
CA ARG A 204 -11.43 -5.78 9.48
C ARG A 204 -10.11 -5.78 8.71
N TRP A 205 -8.97 -5.87 9.41
CA TRP A 205 -7.65 -5.96 8.80
C TRP A 205 -7.46 -7.23 7.97
N LEU A 206 -7.91 -8.38 8.49
CA LEU A 206 -7.84 -9.64 7.75
C LEU A 206 -8.68 -9.61 6.47
N ARG A 207 -9.87 -9.02 6.53
CA ARG A 207 -10.75 -8.84 5.36
C ARG A 207 -10.12 -7.90 4.33
N ALA A 208 -9.56 -6.78 4.77
CA ALA A 208 -8.84 -5.86 3.90
C ALA A 208 -7.64 -6.53 3.20
N ASN A 209 -6.85 -7.32 3.92
CA ASN A 209 -5.75 -8.09 3.34
C ASN A 209 -6.22 -9.11 2.30
N ALA A 210 -7.34 -9.80 2.55
CA ALA A 210 -7.91 -10.75 1.60
C ALA A 210 -8.40 -10.03 0.32
N GLU A 211 -9.05 -8.87 0.45
CA GLU A 211 -9.49 -8.05 -0.67
C GLU A 211 -8.31 -7.56 -1.53
N ILE A 212 -7.24 -7.06 -0.91
CA ILE A 212 -6.03 -6.61 -1.60
C ILE A 212 -5.37 -7.78 -2.34
N THR A 213 -5.20 -8.91 -1.66
CA THR A 213 -4.62 -10.11 -2.26
C THR A 213 -5.44 -10.59 -3.45
N HIS A 214 -6.77 -10.60 -3.32
CA HIS A 214 -7.68 -10.98 -4.42
C HIS A 214 -7.57 -10.02 -5.59
N SER A 215 -7.58 -8.70 -5.35
CA SER A 215 -7.43 -7.67 -6.39
C SER A 215 -6.13 -7.87 -7.18
N LEU A 216 -5.00 -7.99 -6.48
CA LEU A 216 -3.69 -8.20 -7.10
C LEU A 216 -3.61 -9.51 -7.92
N LEU A 217 -4.16 -10.61 -7.41
CA LEU A 217 -4.16 -11.90 -8.09
C LEU A 217 -5.14 -11.96 -9.28
N SER A 218 -6.17 -11.10 -9.28
CA SER A 218 -7.14 -10.99 -10.38
C SER A 218 -6.63 -10.15 -11.56
N GLY A 219 -5.40 -9.59 -11.46
CA GLY A 219 -4.79 -8.81 -12.52
C GLY A 219 -5.12 -7.31 -12.46
N SER A 220 -5.62 -6.81 -11.32
CA SER A 220 -5.75 -5.38 -11.07
C SER A 220 -4.39 -4.69 -11.19
N GLY A 221 -4.39 -3.49 -11.76
CA GLY A 221 -3.17 -2.70 -11.91
C GLY A 221 -2.57 -2.30 -10.54
N ARG A 222 -1.25 -2.04 -10.52
CA ARG A 222 -0.52 -1.61 -9.30
C ARG A 222 -1.20 -0.42 -8.61
N SER A 223 -1.60 0.60 -9.37
CA SER A 223 -2.24 1.81 -8.82
C SER A 223 -3.60 1.51 -8.18
N GLU A 224 -4.37 0.58 -8.71
CA GLU A 224 -5.65 0.15 -8.15
C GLU A 224 -5.46 -0.57 -6.80
N ALA A 225 -4.46 -1.43 -6.71
CA ALA A 225 -4.11 -2.10 -5.45
C ALA A 225 -3.60 -1.12 -4.39
N LEU A 226 -2.76 -0.15 -4.76
CA LEU A 226 -2.28 0.89 -3.85
C LEU A 226 -3.43 1.79 -3.36
N ASN A 227 -4.38 2.13 -4.23
CA ASN A 227 -5.57 2.87 -3.84
C ASN A 227 -6.41 2.10 -2.82
N LEU A 228 -6.63 0.80 -3.06
CA LEU A 228 -7.35 -0.07 -2.14
C LEU A 228 -6.64 -0.18 -0.78
N ILE A 229 -5.30 -0.27 -0.75
CA ILE A 229 -4.52 -0.26 0.49
C ILE A 229 -4.75 1.04 1.27
N ALA A 230 -4.67 2.19 0.58
CA ALA A 230 -4.88 3.50 1.20
C ALA A 230 -6.30 3.66 1.75
N GLU A 231 -7.33 3.30 0.96
CA GLU A 231 -8.74 3.37 1.38
C GLU A 231 -9.03 2.51 2.59
N ARG A 232 -8.63 1.24 2.58
CA ARG A 232 -8.88 0.32 3.69
C ARG A 232 -8.14 0.72 4.96
N ALA A 233 -6.87 1.14 4.84
CA ALA A 233 -6.12 1.65 5.99
C ALA A 233 -6.80 2.89 6.59
N ARG A 234 -7.26 3.83 5.75
CA ARG A 234 -7.98 5.03 6.17
C ARG A 234 -9.29 4.71 6.89
N GLU A 235 -10.12 3.84 6.28
CA GLU A 235 -11.43 3.45 6.85
C GLU A 235 -11.27 2.72 8.19
N ILE A 236 -10.35 1.77 8.30
CA ILE A 236 -10.16 0.97 9.52
C ILE A 236 -9.64 1.82 10.68
N THR A 237 -8.75 2.78 10.39
CA THR A 237 -8.14 3.64 11.42
C THR A 237 -8.95 4.90 11.72
N GLY A 238 -10.02 5.18 10.96
CA GLY A 238 -10.77 6.44 11.06
C GLY A 238 -9.93 7.67 10.73
N SER A 239 -8.93 7.52 9.85
CA SER A 239 -8.08 8.63 9.41
C SER A 239 -8.81 9.54 8.42
N ALA A 240 -8.52 10.83 8.47
CA ALA A 240 -9.07 11.81 7.54
C ALA A 240 -8.37 11.73 6.17
N LEU A 241 -7.06 11.47 6.16
CA LEU A 241 -6.22 11.35 4.97
C LEU A 241 -5.40 10.07 5.02
N ALA A 242 -5.29 9.40 3.88
CA ALA A 242 -4.30 8.35 3.63
C ALA A 242 -3.53 8.66 2.35
N ALA A 243 -2.22 8.45 2.36
CA ALA A 243 -1.37 8.63 1.19
C ALA A 243 -0.37 7.48 1.06
N VAL A 244 -0.02 7.11 -0.19
CA VAL A 244 1.00 6.12 -0.48
C VAL A 244 2.11 6.77 -1.30
N GLY A 245 3.31 6.75 -0.74
CA GLY A 245 4.53 7.22 -1.38
C GLY A 245 5.37 6.06 -1.87
N LEU A 246 5.90 6.20 -3.09
CA LEU A 246 6.78 5.23 -3.73
C LEU A 246 8.15 5.85 -4.00
N PRO A 247 9.24 5.07 -3.92
CA PRO A 247 10.58 5.56 -4.25
C PRO A 247 10.68 5.92 -5.73
N MET A 248 11.34 7.03 -6.01
CA MET A 248 11.67 7.44 -7.37
C MET A 248 13.05 6.89 -7.75
N GLU A 249 13.17 6.42 -9.00
CA GLU A 249 14.45 5.96 -9.53
C GLU A 249 15.45 7.13 -9.58
N ASP A 250 16.69 6.89 -9.14
CA ASP A 250 17.81 7.84 -9.14
C ASP A 250 17.66 9.11 -8.27
N THR A 251 16.70 9.13 -7.32
CA THR A 251 16.51 10.26 -6.40
C THR A 251 16.37 9.80 -4.95
N GLU A 252 16.89 10.59 -4.01
CA GLU A 252 16.64 10.39 -2.58
C GLU A 252 15.27 10.98 -2.17
N SER A 253 14.20 10.55 -2.88
CA SER A 253 12.86 11.11 -2.73
C SER A 253 11.78 10.06 -2.92
N LEU A 254 10.62 10.33 -2.33
CA LEU A 254 9.38 9.57 -2.52
C LEU A 254 8.38 10.41 -3.31
N ALA A 255 7.72 9.83 -4.31
CA ALA A 255 6.55 10.44 -4.96
C ALA A 255 5.26 9.91 -4.32
N VAL A 256 4.35 10.79 -3.93
CA VAL A 256 3.01 10.43 -3.48
C VAL A 256 2.18 10.04 -4.69
N GLU A 257 2.05 8.74 -4.95
CA GLU A 257 1.30 8.22 -6.10
C GLU A 257 -0.21 8.19 -5.83
N ILE A 258 -0.60 7.84 -4.61
CA ILE A 258 -1.99 7.74 -4.18
C ILE A 258 -2.22 8.65 -2.97
N ALA A 259 -3.34 9.36 -2.98
CA ALA A 259 -3.88 10.05 -1.81
C ALA A 259 -5.40 9.92 -1.81
N VAL A 260 -6.01 9.69 -0.64
CA VAL A 260 -7.44 9.43 -0.42
C VAL A 260 -7.90 10.13 0.84
N GLY A 261 -9.01 10.83 0.78
CA GLY A 261 -9.59 11.56 1.92
C GLY A 261 -9.53 13.07 1.76
N VAL A 262 -9.36 13.79 2.87
CA VAL A 262 -9.35 15.27 2.89
C VAL A 262 -8.14 15.78 2.10
N ASP A 263 -8.39 16.75 1.22
CA ASP A 263 -7.38 17.44 0.38
C ASP A 263 -6.48 16.47 -0.42
N ALA A 264 -6.99 15.28 -0.78
CA ALA A 264 -6.23 14.23 -1.44
C ALA A 264 -5.56 14.70 -2.75
N ASP A 265 -6.23 15.57 -3.54
CA ASP A 265 -5.70 16.05 -4.81
C ASP A 265 -4.49 16.99 -4.62
N GLU A 266 -4.40 17.69 -3.48
CA GLU A 266 -3.25 18.54 -3.15
C GLU A 266 -2.02 17.72 -2.75
N HIS A 267 -2.23 16.50 -2.26
CA HIS A 267 -1.16 15.61 -1.82
C HIS A 267 -0.66 14.70 -2.95
N ARG A 268 -1.49 14.42 -3.96
CA ARG A 268 -1.12 13.54 -5.07
C ARG A 268 -0.08 14.19 -5.98
N GLY A 269 0.99 13.45 -6.29
CA GLY A 269 2.09 13.92 -7.14
C GLY A 269 3.17 14.72 -6.40
N LEU A 270 3.02 14.93 -5.09
CA LEU A 270 4.06 15.55 -4.29
C LEU A 270 5.32 14.69 -4.25
N VAL A 271 6.46 15.35 -4.32
CA VAL A 271 7.78 14.73 -4.16
C VAL A 271 8.32 15.11 -2.79
N LEU A 272 8.54 14.12 -1.94
CA LEU A 272 8.95 14.26 -0.55
C LEU A 272 10.39 13.77 -0.37
N PRO A 273 11.28 14.54 0.25
CA PRO A 273 12.64 14.09 0.54
C PRO A 273 12.65 12.99 1.60
N LEU A 274 13.64 12.08 1.54
CA LEU A 274 13.76 11.00 2.51
C LEU A 274 14.11 11.47 3.92
N HIS A 275 14.80 12.60 4.06
CA HIS A 275 15.30 13.06 5.36
C HIS A 275 14.36 14.01 6.12
N ASP A 276 13.51 14.75 5.40
CA ASP A 276 12.70 15.83 5.96
C ASP A 276 11.20 15.58 5.85
N SER A 277 10.79 14.31 5.91
CA SER A 277 9.38 13.91 5.90
C SER A 277 9.15 12.64 6.73
N LEU A 278 7.96 12.50 7.33
CA LEU A 278 7.60 11.27 8.07
C LEU A 278 7.67 10.03 7.18
N MET A 279 7.21 10.16 5.94
CA MET A 279 7.24 9.05 4.97
C MET A 279 8.68 8.66 4.62
N GLY A 280 9.54 9.64 4.40
CA GLY A 280 10.95 9.39 4.11
C GLY A 280 11.69 8.75 5.28
N LEU A 281 11.42 9.20 6.50
CA LEU A 281 11.98 8.58 7.71
C LEU A 281 11.52 7.14 7.88
N ALA A 282 10.21 6.86 7.70
CA ALA A 282 9.69 5.50 7.78
C ALA A 282 10.29 4.59 6.70
N TYR A 283 10.49 5.11 5.48
CA TYR A 283 11.13 4.40 4.39
C TYR A 283 12.58 4.04 4.71
N SER A 284 13.36 5.02 5.18
CA SER A 284 14.80 4.86 5.43
C SER A 284 15.10 3.99 6.64
N THR A 285 14.26 4.06 7.69
CA THR A 285 14.44 3.29 8.93
C THR A 285 13.79 1.90 8.89
N LEU A 286 12.95 1.60 7.89
CA LEU A 286 12.14 0.39 7.80
C LEU A 286 11.27 0.17 9.05
N ALA A 287 10.89 1.24 9.73
CA ALA A 287 10.13 1.24 10.96
C ALA A 287 8.98 2.26 10.89
N PRO A 288 7.86 2.02 11.57
CA PRO A 288 6.81 3.01 11.70
C PRO A 288 7.32 4.29 12.38
N VAL A 289 6.86 5.44 11.89
CA VAL A 289 7.14 6.76 12.47
C VAL A 289 5.82 7.45 12.76
N ALA A 290 5.55 7.74 14.02
CA ALA A 290 4.33 8.43 14.46
C ALA A 290 4.63 9.83 15.01
N THR A 291 3.61 10.69 14.98
CA THR A 291 3.59 12.00 15.60
C THR A 291 2.21 12.30 16.16
N ASP A 292 2.17 13.07 17.25
CA ASP A 292 0.92 13.51 17.87
C ASP A 292 0.31 14.71 17.11
N ASP A 293 1.13 15.46 16.38
CA ASP A 293 0.69 16.60 15.57
C ASP A 293 1.63 16.81 14.37
N VAL A 294 1.12 16.50 13.18
CA VAL A 294 1.86 16.63 11.92
C VAL A 294 2.23 18.09 11.59
N THR A 295 1.51 19.06 12.14
CA THR A 295 1.72 20.49 11.88
C THR A 295 2.84 21.10 12.72
N GLN A 296 3.23 20.44 13.81
CA GLN A 296 4.24 20.93 14.76
C GLN A 296 5.48 20.01 14.83
N ASP A 297 5.52 18.96 14.05
CA ASP A 297 6.63 18.00 14.07
C ASP A 297 7.88 18.59 13.39
N ALA A 298 8.94 18.75 14.17
CA ALA A 298 10.22 19.29 13.70
C ALA A 298 10.95 18.39 12.66
N ARG A 299 10.51 17.15 12.48
CA ARG A 299 11.04 16.22 11.47
C ARG A 299 10.45 16.46 10.07
N ILE A 300 9.45 17.34 9.96
CA ILE A 300 8.77 17.66 8.70
C ILE A 300 9.26 19.03 8.25
N SER A 301 9.69 19.14 6.98
CA SER A 301 10.10 20.41 6.41
C SER A 301 8.98 21.46 6.48
N PRO A 302 9.28 22.73 6.82
CA PRO A 302 8.32 23.81 6.78
C PRO A 302 7.71 24.08 5.38
N GLU A 303 8.37 23.59 4.33
CA GLU A 303 7.93 23.66 2.93
C GLU A 303 7.01 22.50 2.53
N ALA A 304 6.83 21.52 3.43
CA ALA A 304 5.92 20.40 3.20
C ALA A 304 4.47 20.89 3.07
N PRO A 305 3.60 20.13 2.37
CA PRO A 305 2.19 20.50 2.20
C PRO A 305 1.54 20.75 3.56
N ARG A 306 0.73 21.79 3.63
CA ARG A 306 0.08 22.17 4.89
C ARG A 306 -1.04 21.19 5.21
N PHE A 307 -0.88 20.46 6.29
CA PHE A 307 -1.89 19.59 6.87
C PHE A 307 -2.91 20.41 7.69
N THR A 308 -3.64 21.32 7.02
CA THR A 308 -4.59 22.21 7.70
C THR A 308 -5.76 21.41 8.28
N GLY A 309 -6.01 21.56 9.58
CA GLY A 309 -7.08 20.82 10.28
C GLY A 309 -6.75 19.35 10.57
N LEU A 310 -5.55 18.91 10.25
CA LEU A 310 -5.04 17.58 10.55
C LEU A 310 -4.11 17.62 11.78
N GLY A 311 -3.93 16.50 12.46
CA GLY A 311 -3.18 16.39 13.71
C GLY A 311 -2.33 15.13 13.78
N PRO A 312 -2.74 14.09 14.53
CA PRO A 312 -1.94 12.88 14.69
C PRO A 312 -1.73 12.14 13.37
N ALA A 313 -0.48 11.70 13.14
CA ALA A 313 -0.12 10.97 11.93
C ALA A 313 0.77 9.77 12.22
N VAL A 314 0.73 8.77 11.35
CA VAL A 314 1.62 7.62 11.34
C VAL A 314 2.02 7.27 9.91
N ALA A 315 3.32 7.12 9.67
CA ALA A 315 3.89 6.61 8.43
C ALA A 315 4.41 5.18 8.66
N VAL A 316 3.98 4.24 7.81
CA VAL A 316 4.33 2.82 7.93
C VAL A 316 4.93 2.32 6.64
N PRO A 317 6.13 1.69 6.63
CA PRO A 317 6.75 1.19 5.43
C PRO A 317 5.98 -0.01 4.85
N ILE A 318 5.75 0.00 3.54
CA ILE A 318 5.26 -1.15 2.77
C ILE A 318 6.48 -1.98 2.38
N GLY A 319 6.81 -2.98 3.17
CA GLY A 319 8.01 -3.77 2.95
C GLY A 319 8.22 -4.82 4.03
N THR A 320 9.30 -5.57 3.87
CA THR A 320 9.79 -6.52 4.86
C THR A 320 11.24 -6.21 5.19
N VAL A 321 11.69 -6.62 6.37
CA VAL A 321 13.09 -6.39 6.81
C VAL A 321 14.10 -6.99 5.83
N GLU A 322 13.77 -8.12 5.21
CA GLU A 322 14.63 -8.83 4.26
C GLU A 322 14.52 -8.28 2.83
N GLY A 323 13.33 -7.80 2.43
CA GLY A 323 13.04 -7.32 1.07
C GLY A 323 13.14 -5.79 0.89
N GLY A 324 13.41 -5.05 1.96
CA GLY A 324 13.41 -3.58 1.95
C GLY A 324 12.01 -2.96 1.84
N ALA A 325 11.94 -1.64 1.87
CA ALA A 325 10.70 -0.91 1.65
C ALA A 325 10.44 -0.73 0.14
N ARG A 326 9.21 -1.01 -0.29
CA ARG A 326 8.71 -0.76 -1.65
C ARG A 326 7.91 0.53 -1.75
N GLY A 327 7.57 1.11 -0.59
CA GLY A 327 6.81 2.34 -0.44
C GLY A 327 6.48 2.60 1.02
N VAL A 328 5.65 3.61 1.27
CA VAL A 328 5.19 4.01 2.61
C VAL A 328 3.73 4.37 2.55
N VAL A 329 2.94 3.95 3.54
CA VAL A 329 1.58 4.44 3.80
C VAL A 329 1.66 5.49 4.89
N LEU A 330 1.11 6.67 4.64
CA LEU A 330 0.87 7.72 5.62
C LEU A 330 -0.62 7.77 5.94
N LEU A 331 -0.95 7.81 7.23
CA LEU A 331 -2.30 8.01 7.74
C LEU A 331 -2.31 9.22 8.65
N VAL A 332 -3.28 10.10 8.47
CA VAL A 332 -3.40 11.33 9.26
C VAL A 332 -4.83 11.47 9.78
N ARG A 333 -4.99 11.73 11.05
CA ARG A 333 -6.28 12.01 11.72
C ARG A 333 -6.57 13.51 11.74
N GLU A 334 -7.83 13.86 11.94
CA GLU A 334 -8.23 15.25 12.21
C GLU A 334 -7.57 15.78 13.49
N ALA A 335 -7.33 17.08 13.54
CA ALA A 335 -6.82 17.74 14.74
C ALA A 335 -7.76 17.52 15.95
N GLY A 336 -7.17 17.26 17.11
CA GLY A 336 -7.89 16.99 18.34
C GLY A 336 -8.33 15.52 18.52
N ARG A 337 -8.10 14.64 17.54
CA ARG A 337 -8.23 13.19 17.72
C ARG A 337 -7.08 12.62 18.53
N LEU A 338 -7.29 11.43 19.09
CA LEU A 338 -6.24 10.70 19.81
C LEU A 338 -5.10 10.29 18.85
N ALA A 339 -3.87 10.34 19.36
CA ALA A 339 -2.70 9.81 18.67
C ALA A 339 -2.84 8.31 18.35
N PHE A 340 -2.09 7.84 17.35
CA PHE A 340 -2.04 6.41 17.05
C PHE A 340 -1.37 5.65 18.19
N SER A 341 -2.05 4.65 18.72
CA SER A 341 -1.49 3.79 19.77
C SER A 341 -0.41 2.85 19.19
N GLU A 342 0.44 2.34 20.07
CA GLU A 342 1.46 1.36 19.70
C GLU A 342 0.83 0.09 19.07
N ASN A 343 -0.30 -0.37 19.63
CA ASN A 343 -1.04 -1.54 19.13
C ASN A 343 -1.64 -1.30 17.72
N GLU A 344 -2.20 -0.11 17.47
CA GLU A 344 -2.68 0.28 16.13
C GLU A 344 -1.52 0.33 15.13
N THR A 345 -0.40 0.94 15.51
CA THR A 345 0.80 1.07 14.69
C THR A 345 1.40 -0.28 14.33
N GLU A 346 1.46 -1.22 15.29
CA GLU A 346 1.95 -2.57 15.06
C GLU A 346 1.01 -3.37 14.13
N THR A 347 -0.29 -3.21 14.29
CA THR A 347 -1.29 -3.84 13.43
C THR A 347 -1.19 -3.29 11.99
N LEU A 348 -1.00 -1.98 11.83
CA LEU A 348 -0.74 -1.34 10.53
C LEU A 348 0.54 -1.85 9.89
N ARG A 349 1.60 -2.05 10.66
CA ARG A 349 2.87 -2.62 10.19
C ARG A 349 2.66 -4.03 9.63
N GLY A 350 1.91 -4.88 10.34
CA GLY A 350 1.55 -6.21 9.87
C GLY A 350 0.75 -6.17 8.55
N PHE A 351 -0.20 -5.26 8.44
CA PHE A 351 -0.99 -5.03 7.23
C PHE A 351 -0.11 -4.60 6.04
N ALA A 352 0.76 -3.60 6.23
CA ALA A 352 1.67 -3.10 5.21
C ALA A 352 2.67 -4.16 4.74
N ALA A 353 3.17 -5.02 5.64
CA ALA A 353 4.05 -6.13 5.30
C ALA A 353 3.33 -7.19 4.44
N GLN A 354 2.08 -7.53 4.74
CA GLN A 354 1.30 -8.45 3.93
C GLN A 354 0.97 -7.86 2.55
N ALA A 355 0.64 -6.56 2.48
CA ALA A 355 0.44 -5.87 1.22
C ALA A 355 1.71 -5.90 0.34
N ALA A 356 2.90 -5.73 0.93
CA ALA A 356 4.17 -5.83 0.23
C ALA A 356 4.40 -7.23 -0.39
N ILE A 357 4.12 -8.29 0.36
CA ILE A 357 4.24 -9.67 -0.13
C ILE A 357 3.27 -9.92 -1.29
N ALA A 358 2.02 -9.46 -1.16
CA ALA A 358 1.02 -9.60 -2.22
C ALA A 358 1.42 -8.85 -3.50
N MET A 359 1.97 -7.63 -3.37
CA MET A 359 2.50 -6.85 -4.50
C MET A 359 3.68 -7.58 -5.18
N GLU A 360 4.61 -8.13 -4.40
CA GLU A 360 5.73 -8.88 -4.95
C GLU A 360 5.29 -10.12 -5.73
N LEU A 361 4.32 -10.86 -5.20
CA LEU A 361 3.76 -12.03 -5.88
C LEU A 361 3.09 -11.65 -7.21
N ALA A 362 2.35 -10.53 -7.23
CA ALA A 362 1.69 -10.03 -8.43
C ALA A 362 2.70 -9.61 -9.51
N GLU A 363 3.77 -8.89 -9.13
CA GLU A 363 4.86 -8.50 -10.03
C GLU A 363 5.55 -9.75 -10.62
N ARG A 364 5.96 -10.69 -9.78
CA ARG A 364 6.59 -11.94 -10.23
C ARG A 364 5.70 -12.75 -11.17
N ARG A 365 4.38 -12.76 -10.92
CA ARG A 365 3.43 -13.42 -11.80
C ARG A 365 3.35 -12.73 -13.16
N GLN A 366 3.28 -11.40 -13.18
CA GLN A 366 3.25 -10.62 -14.40
C GLN A 366 4.54 -10.83 -15.23
N ASP A 367 5.70 -10.85 -14.59
CA ASP A 367 6.97 -11.14 -15.23
C ASP A 367 7.00 -12.57 -15.82
N ALA A 368 6.51 -13.56 -15.07
CA ALA A 368 6.41 -14.93 -15.53
C ALA A 368 5.47 -15.09 -16.73
N GLU A 369 4.32 -14.38 -16.74
CA GLU A 369 3.39 -14.36 -17.87
C GLU A 369 4.03 -13.72 -19.12
N GLN A 370 4.80 -12.63 -18.94
CA GLN A 370 5.55 -12.01 -20.05
C GLN A 370 6.61 -12.95 -20.60
N ILE A 371 7.40 -13.60 -19.74
CA ILE A 371 8.41 -14.59 -20.16
C ILE A 371 7.74 -15.74 -20.91
N ALA A 372 6.63 -16.28 -20.44
CA ALA A 372 5.92 -17.36 -21.09
C ALA A 372 5.41 -16.96 -22.50
N VAL A 373 4.93 -15.73 -22.68
CA VAL A 373 4.53 -15.19 -23.98
C VAL A 373 5.74 -15.10 -24.93
N LEU A 374 6.89 -14.67 -24.43
CA LEU A 374 8.13 -14.58 -25.21
C LEU A 374 8.63 -15.97 -25.62
N GLU A 375 8.66 -16.94 -24.71
CA GLU A 375 9.04 -18.32 -24.98
C GLU A 375 8.12 -19.00 -26.01
N ASP A 376 6.80 -18.75 -25.93
CA ASP A 376 5.83 -19.28 -26.89
C ASP A 376 6.03 -18.71 -28.29
N ARG A 377 6.31 -17.39 -28.39
CA ARG A 377 6.66 -16.75 -29.66
C ARG A 377 7.94 -17.33 -30.27
N ASP A 378 8.98 -17.55 -29.47
CA ASP A 378 10.24 -18.14 -29.92
C ASP A 378 10.06 -19.59 -30.40
N ARG A 379 9.18 -20.35 -29.72
CA ARG A 379 8.84 -21.69 -30.16
C ARG A 379 8.12 -21.66 -31.49
N ILE A 380 7.07 -20.83 -31.65
CA ILE A 380 6.32 -20.67 -32.88
C ILE A 380 7.25 -20.22 -34.04
N ALA A 381 8.15 -19.28 -33.78
CA ALA A 381 9.09 -18.82 -34.79
C ALA A 381 10.03 -19.95 -35.27
N ARG A 382 10.51 -20.81 -34.38
CA ARG A 382 11.32 -21.98 -34.71
C ARG A 382 10.51 -23.04 -35.49
N ASP A 383 9.31 -23.36 -35.04
CA ASP A 383 8.46 -24.35 -35.69
C ASP A 383 8.08 -23.90 -37.12
N LEU A 384 7.79 -22.61 -37.32
CA LEU A 384 7.52 -22.05 -38.65
C LEU A 384 8.76 -22.12 -39.56
N HIS A 385 9.93 -21.81 -39.02
CA HIS A 385 11.18 -21.87 -39.78
C HIS A 385 11.53 -23.31 -40.20
N ASP A 386 11.51 -24.25 -39.27
CA ASP A 386 12.02 -25.60 -39.50
C ASP A 386 11.02 -26.49 -40.27
N LEU A 387 9.72 -26.34 -40.03
CA LEU A 387 8.72 -27.19 -40.65
C LEU A 387 8.11 -26.58 -41.92
N ALA A 388 7.72 -25.30 -41.89
CA ALA A 388 7.02 -24.68 -43.01
C ALA A 388 8.00 -24.28 -44.14
N ILE A 389 9.06 -23.54 -43.80
CA ILE A 389 10.01 -23.03 -44.80
C ILE A 389 10.74 -24.18 -45.46
N GLN A 390 11.22 -25.18 -44.71
CA GLN A 390 11.93 -26.33 -45.28
C GLN A 390 11.04 -27.15 -46.21
N ARG A 391 9.76 -27.39 -45.87
CA ARG A 391 8.82 -28.12 -46.73
C ARG A 391 8.49 -27.37 -48.01
N LEU A 392 8.21 -26.05 -47.90
CA LEU A 392 7.90 -25.22 -49.06
C LEU A 392 9.11 -25.15 -50.02
N PHE A 393 10.33 -25.02 -49.48
CA PHE A 393 11.56 -25.02 -50.28
C PHE A 393 11.79 -26.35 -50.97
N ALA A 394 11.65 -27.48 -50.28
CA ALA A 394 11.77 -28.83 -50.88
C ALA A 394 10.73 -29.06 -51.97
N THR A 395 9.50 -28.56 -51.79
CA THR A 395 8.42 -28.66 -52.80
C THR A 395 8.76 -27.81 -54.03
N GLY A 396 9.28 -26.59 -53.84
CA GLY A 396 9.75 -25.72 -54.93
C GLY A 396 10.88 -26.37 -55.75
N MET A 397 11.88 -26.96 -55.09
CA MET A 397 12.94 -27.67 -55.76
C MET A 397 12.44 -28.89 -56.57
N THR A 398 11.47 -29.61 -56.00
CA THR A 398 10.85 -30.77 -56.72
C THR A 398 10.10 -30.32 -57.94
N LEU A 399 9.33 -29.24 -57.88
CA LEU A 399 8.62 -28.66 -59.03
C LEU A 399 9.61 -28.10 -60.09
N GLN A 400 10.68 -27.42 -59.68
CA GLN A 400 11.74 -26.98 -60.59
C GLN A 400 12.43 -28.13 -61.31
N SER A 401 12.70 -29.20 -60.59
CA SER A 401 13.28 -30.43 -61.18
C SER A 401 12.33 -31.09 -62.19
N ALA A 402 11.02 -31.20 -61.81
CA ALA A 402 10.00 -31.78 -62.68
C ALA A 402 9.78 -30.93 -63.96
N ASN A 403 9.95 -29.62 -63.90
CA ASN A 403 9.78 -28.73 -65.04
C ASN A 403 10.76 -29.05 -66.22
N ARG A 404 11.90 -29.67 -65.95
CA ARG A 404 12.89 -30.08 -66.97
C ARG A 404 12.36 -31.20 -67.89
N PHE A 405 11.32 -31.90 -67.46
CA PHE A 405 10.72 -32.99 -68.20
C PHE A 405 9.37 -32.63 -68.85
N ILE A 406 8.96 -31.33 -68.77
CA ILE A 406 7.69 -30.87 -69.32
C ILE A 406 7.93 -30.27 -70.69
N GLU A 407 7.45 -30.93 -71.71
CA GLU A 407 7.56 -30.49 -73.11
C GLU A 407 6.44 -29.50 -73.52
N HIS A 408 5.31 -29.45 -72.80
CA HIS A 408 4.19 -28.61 -73.10
C HIS A 408 4.40 -27.16 -72.56
N PRO A 409 4.43 -26.13 -73.41
CA PRO A 409 4.77 -24.74 -73.00
C PRO A 409 3.87 -24.17 -71.88
N GLU A 410 2.56 -24.33 -72.02
CA GLU A 410 1.60 -23.83 -70.99
C GLU A 410 1.71 -24.55 -69.67
N ALA A 411 2.06 -25.85 -69.67
CA ALA A 411 2.23 -26.63 -68.43
C ALA A 411 3.53 -26.20 -67.72
N SER A 412 4.62 -25.98 -68.47
CA SER A 412 5.87 -25.47 -67.95
C SER A 412 5.68 -24.09 -67.31
N GLU A 413 4.96 -23.18 -67.98
CA GLU A 413 4.66 -21.85 -67.47
C GLU A 413 3.84 -21.86 -66.15
N ARG A 414 2.89 -22.79 -66.03
CA ARG A 414 2.08 -23.00 -64.77
C ARG A 414 2.95 -23.48 -63.63
N VAL A 415 3.88 -24.41 -63.91
CA VAL A 415 4.79 -24.93 -62.87
C VAL A 415 5.78 -23.82 -62.42
N LEU A 416 6.32 -23.02 -63.35
CA LEU A 416 7.19 -21.91 -62.97
C LEU A 416 6.43 -20.84 -62.14
N ARG A 417 5.19 -20.54 -62.46
CA ARG A 417 4.35 -19.65 -61.62
C ARG A 417 4.14 -20.23 -60.21
N ALA A 418 3.86 -21.51 -60.08
CA ALA A 418 3.71 -22.15 -58.78
C ALA A 418 5.03 -22.12 -57.97
N VAL A 419 6.20 -22.21 -58.59
CA VAL A 419 7.50 -22.03 -57.92
C VAL A 419 7.70 -20.60 -57.47
N ASP A 420 7.36 -19.61 -58.31
CA ASP A 420 7.41 -18.18 -57.95
C ASP A 420 6.48 -17.85 -56.74
N ASP A 421 5.25 -18.40 -56.73
CA ASP A 421 4.29 -18.26 -55.64
C ASP A 421 4.81 -18.88 -54.31
N LEU A 422 5.47 -20.04 -54.37
CA LEU A 422 6.09 -20.65 -53.21
C LEU A 422 7.25 -19.80 -52.67
N ASP A 423 8.08 -19.24 -53.57
CA ASP A 423 9.18 -18.35 -53.16
C ASP A 423 8.67 -17.05 -52.51
N GLU A 424 7.56 -16.50 -53.01
CA GLU A 424 6.91 -15.33 -52.42
C GLU A 424 6.31 -15.66 -51.05
N THR A 425 5.67 -16.82 -50.91
CA THR A 425 5.14 -17.30 -49.64
C THR A 425 6.29 -17.50 -48.59
N ILE A 426 7.40 -18.06 -49.00
CA ILE A 426 8.59 -18.22 -48.12
C ILE A 426 9.11 -16.83 -47.67
N LYS A 427 9.14 -15.83 -48.57
CA LYS A 427 9.55 -14.47 -48.22
C LYS A 427 8.59 -13.81 -47.20
N ILE A 428 7.29 -13.98 -47.37
CA ILE A 428 6.26 -13.47 -46.48
C ILE A 428 6.40 -14.12 -45.08
N ILE A 429 6.54 -15.45 -45.01
CA ILE A 429 6.73 -16.17 -43.74
C ILE A 429 8.03 -15.69 -43.06
N ARG A 430 9.15 -15.59 -43.78
CA ARG A 430 10.40 -15.07 -43.21
C ARG A 430 10.26 -13.65 -42.70
N SER A 431 9.61 -12.75 -43.44
CA SER A 431 9.42 -11.37 -43.02
C SER A 431 8.55 -11.28 -41.77
N THR A 432 7.55 -12.16 -41.64
CA THR A 432 6.66 -12.24 -40.48
C THR A 432 7.43 -12.75 -39.24
N ILE A 433 8.23 -13.81 -39.39
CA ILE A 433 9.09 -14.33 -38.32
C ILE A 433 10.13 -13.28 -37.90
N PHE A 434 10.71 -12.57 -38.87
CA PHE A 434 11.66 -11.48 -38.59
C PHE A 434 11.00 -10.29 -37.89
N GLY A 435 9.78 -9.94 -38.27
CA GLY A 435 8.96 -8.91 -37.61
C GLY A 435 8.57 -9.29 -36.16
N LEU A 436 8.36 -10.56 -35.88
CA LEU A 436 8.16 -11.09 -34.53
C LEU A 436 9.42 -10.98 -33.67
N ARG A 437 10.60 -11.32 -34.23
CA ARG A 437 11.91 -11.23 -33.54
C ARG A 437 12.44 -9.79 -33.43
N ALA A 438 12.19 -8.92 -34.40
CA ALA A 438 12.67 -7.54 -34.39
C ALA A 438 12.00 -6.67 -33.30
N ARG A 439 10.80 -7.06 -32.83
CA ARG A 439 10.13 -6.42 -31.69
C ARG A 439 10.75 -6.79 -30.33
N GLU A 440 11.57 -7.85 -30.27
CA GLU A 440 12.24 -8.36 -29.07
C GLU A 440 13.64 -7.78 -28.83
N GLY A 441 14.22 -7.06 -29.79
CA GLY A 441 15.44 -6.30 -29.57
C GLY A 441 15.16 -5.19 -28.56
N GLY A 442 15.14 -5.60 -27.28
CA GLY A 442 14.90 -4.75 -26.13
C GLY A 442 15.74 -3.48 -26.15
N ALA A 443 15.29 -2.44 -25.51
CA ALA A 443 15.85 -1.10 -25.40
C ALA A 443 17.33 -0.99 -24.96
N GLY A 444 18.11 -2.08 -24.99
CA GLY A 444 19.51 -2.15 -24.56
C GLY A 444 20.54 -2.62 -25.61
N SER A 445 20.15 -3.05 -26.82
CA SER A 445 21.13 -3.50 -27.84
C SER A 445 21.42 -2.36 -28.80
N GLY A 446 22.54 -1.67 -28.64
CA GLY A 446 22.99 -0.58 -29.49
C GLY A 446 23.15 -1.00 -30.96
N LEU A 447 23.25 -0.04 -31.89
CA LEU A 447 23.36 -0.25 -33.33
C LEU A 447 24.59 -1.14 -33.66
N ARG A 448 25.71 -1.01 -32.94
CA ARG A 448 26.90 -1.84 -33.11
C ARG A 448 26.59 -3.32 -32.94
N ALA A 449 25.91 -3.70 -31.87
CA ALA A 449 25.58 -5.10 -31.60
C ALA A 449 24.60 -5.67 -32.66
N ARG A 450 23.67 -4.86 -33.13
CA ARG A 450 22.72 -5.23 -34.19
C ARG A 450 23.39 -5.47 -35.54
N VAL A 451 24.36 -4.65 -35.92
CA VAL A 451 25.14 -4.78 -37.13
C VAL A 451 26.01 -6.04 -37.11
N VAL A 452 26.68 -6.32 -35.98
CA VAL A 452 27.48 -7.56 -35.82
C VAL A 452 26.60 -8.79 -35.95
N ARG A 453 25.40 -8.73 -35.35
CA ARG A 453 24.43 -9.83 -35.45
C ARG A 453 23.95 -10.05 -36.87
N ALA A 454 23.57 -9.02 -37.61
CA ALA A 454 23.14 -9.11 -39.00
C ALA A 454 24.25 -9.69 -39.92
N ALA A 455 25.49 -9.28 -39.71
CA ALA A 455 26.65 -9.83 -40.42
C ALA A 455 26.89 -11.32 -40.08
N GLY A 456 26.76 -11.70 -38.81
CA GLY A 456 26.87 -13.09 -38.36
C GLY A 456 25.76 -13.99 -38.91
N GLU A 457 24.52 -13.50 -38.98
CA GLU A 457 23.38 -14.23 -39.58
C GLU A 457 23.52 -14.42 -41.08
N ALA A 458 24.20 -13.53 -41.78
CA ALA A 458 24.48 -13.67 -43.22
C ALA A 458 25.64 -14.63 -43.55
N ALA A 459 26.57 -14.85 -42.63
CA ALA A 459 27.77 -15.68 -42.87
C ALA A 459 27.47 -17.11 -43.38
N PRO A 460 26.49 -17.86 -42.85
CA PRO A 460 26.15 -19.19 -43.37
C PRO A 460 25.60 -19.16 -44.80
N LEU A 461 24.93 -18.07 -45.20
CA LEU A 461 24.36 -17.89 -46.52
C LEU A 461 25.43 -17.49 -47.57
N LEU A 462 26.41 -16.72 -47.11
CA LEU A 462 27.57 -16.29 -47.92
C LEU A 462 28.60 -17.40 -48.12
N GLY A 463 28.72 -18.35 -47.18
CA GLY A 463 29.76 -19.34 -47.09
C GLY A 463 31.07 -18.81 -46.49
N PHE A 464 31.10 -17.55 -46.10
CA PHE A 464 32.24 -16.88 -45.44
C PHE A 464 31.74 -15.78 -44.49
N ALA A 465 32.55 -15.35 -43.53
CA ALA A 465 32.22 -14.25 -42.64
C ALA A 465 32.57 -12.89 -43.30
N PRO A 466 31.60 -11.95 -43.42
CA PRO A 466 31.89 -10.61 -43.92
C PRO A 466 32.74 -9.84 -42.89
N SER A 467 33.69 -9.03 -43.37
CA SER A 467 34.47 -8.15 -42.50
C SER A 467 33.64 -6.91 -42.13
N VAL A 468 33.61 -6.58 -40.84
CA VAL A 468 32.80 -5.44 -40.34
C VAL A 468 33.72 -4.40 -39.70
N ARG A 469 33.64 -3.17 -40.17
CA ARG A 469 34.33 -2.01 -39.59
C ARG A 469 33.33 -0.96 -39.17
N MET A 470 33.48 -0.40 -37.95
CA MET A 470 32.57 0.56 -37.38
C MET A 470 33.29 1.75 -36.77
N GLU A 471 32.94 2.97 -37.17
CA GLU A 471 33.56 4.21 -36.72
C GLU A 471 32.53 5.24 -36.23
N GLY A 472 32.87 6.01 -35.20
CA GLY A 472 32.01 7.05 -34.60
C GLY A 472 31.14 6.57 -33.42
N LEU A 473 30.32 7.44 -32.87
CA LEU A 473 29.45 7.18 -31.70
C LEU A 473 28.07 6.61 -32.16
N LEU A 474 28.11 5.45 -32.84
CA LEU A 474 26.96 4.83 -33.49
C LEU A 474 25.78 4.55 -32.54
N ASP A 475 26.05 4.18 -31.29
CA ASP A 475 25.01 3.82 -30.34
C ASP A 475 24.37 5.05 -29.66
N THR A 476 25.06 6.20 -29.74
CA THR A 476 24.63 7.45 -29.07
C THR A 476 24.09 8.48 -30.05
N ASP A 477 24.68 8.55 -31.24
CA ASP A 477 24.35 9.62 -32.21
C ASP A 477 23.28 9.21 -33.22
N VAL A 478 23.09 7.87 -33.42
CA VAL A 478 22.14 7.35 -34.41
C VAL A 478 20.78 7.06 -33.74
N PRO A 479 19.71 7.81 -34.07
CA PRO A 479 18.37 7.54 -33.57
C PRO A 479 17.90 6.13 -33.92
N ARG A 480 17.05 5.54 -33.09
CA ARG A 480 16.56 4.17 -33.24
C ARG A 480 15.88 3.94 -34.59
N GLU A 481 15.12 4.91 -35.09
CA GLU A 481 14.47 4.84 -36.39
C GLU A 481 15.50 4.69 -37.53
N VAL A 482 16.55 5.50 -37.53
CA VAL A 482 17.65 5.42 -38.50
C VAL A 482 18.41 4.10 -38.38
N ALA A 483 18.67 3.65 -37.14
CA ALA A 483 19.30 2.38 -36.84
C ALA A 483 18.51 1.18 -37.41
N ASP A 484 17.19 1.21 -37.34
CA ASP A 484 16.32 0.18 -37.92
C ASP A 484 16.44 0.11 -39.44
N HIS A 485 16.56 1.25 -40.10
CA HIS A 485 16.81 1.31 -41.54
C HIS A 485 18.20 0.84 -41.93
N VAL A 486 19.25 1.21 -41.19
CA VAL A 486 20.62 0.75 -41.39
C VAL A 486 20.70 -0.79 -41.37
N VAL A 487 20.10 -1.42 -40.34
CA VAL A 487 20.13 -2.90 -40.21
C VAL A 487 19.33 -3.55 -41.35
N ALA A 488 18.21 -2.99 -41.76
CA ALA A 488 17.38 -3.51 -42.85
C ALA A 488 18.14 -3.44 -44.21
N VAL A 489 18.81 -2.30 -44.49
CA VAL A 489 19.61 -2.11 -45.72
C VAL A 489 20.82 -3.07 -45.72
N LEU A 490 21.52 -3.22 -44.59
CA LEU A 490 22.63 -4.16 -44.44
C LEU A 490 22.20 -5.61 -44.73
N SER A 491 21.09 -6.04 -44.11
CA SER A 491 20.60 -7.41 -44.32
C SER A 491 20.20 -7.69 -45.77
N GLU A 492 19.55 -6.73 -46.44
CA GLU A 492 19.18 -6.84 -47.85
C GLU A 492 20.44 -6.86 -48.75
N ALA A 493 21.44 -6.00 -48.48
CA ALA A 493 22.68 -5.95 -49.23
C ALA A 493 23.47 -7.27 -49.13
N LEU A 494 23.63 -7.84 -47.91
CA LEU A 494 24.29 -9.11 -47.69
C LEU A 494 23.51 -10.29 -48.32
N THR A 495 22.18 -10.24 -48.32
CA THR A 495 21.34 -11.23 -48.99
C THR A 495 21.52 -11.16 -50.51
N ASN A 496 21.65 -9.96 -51.07
CA ASN A 496 21.92 -9.78 -52.52
C ASN A 496 23.29 -10.33 -52.90
N ILE A 497 24.33 -10.12 -52.09
CA ILE A 497 25.67 -10.73 -52.29
C ILE A 497 25.56 -12.25 -52.27
N ALA A 498 24.93 -12.84 -51.28
CA ALA A 498 24.78 -14.29 -51.17
C ALA A 498 24.04 -14.91 -52.38
N ARG A 499 23.08 -14.20 -52.95
CA ARG A 499 22.25 -14.72 -54.08
C ARG A 499 22.83 -14.48 -55.46
N HIS A 500 23.54 -13.38 -55.65
CA HIS A 500 23.83 -12.89 -56.98
C HIS A 500 25.30 -12.63 -57.27
N ALA A 501 26.12 -12.39 -56.25
CA ALA A 501 27.46 -11.91 -56.48
C ALA A 501 28.50 -13.02 -56.81
N HIS A 502 28.27 -14.26 -56.38
CA HIS A 502 29.29 -15.32 -56.40
C HIS A 502 30.63 -14.88 -55.81
N ALA A 503 30.57 -14.04 -54.79
CA ALA A 503 31.72 -13.46 -54.11
C ALA A 503 32.33 -14.46 -53.11
N ASP A 504 33.61 -14.32 -52.83
CA ASP A 504 34.32 -15.01 -51.76
C ASP A 504 34.71 -14.07 -50.61
N ARG A 505 34.42 -12.76 -50.77
CA ARG A 505 34.68 -11.72 -49.77
C ARG A 505 33.64 -10.64 -49.82
N ALA A 506 33.18 -10.20 -48.65
CA ALA A 506 32.36 -9.01 -48.47
C ALA A 506 32.87 -8.12 -47.33
N GLN A 507 32.77 -6.82 -47.51
CA GLN A 507 33.20 -5.82 -46.53
C GLN A 507 32.03 -4.92 -46.20
N VAL A 508 31.79 -4.70 -44.89
CA VAL A 508 30.77 -3.80 -44.34
C VAL A 508 31.49 -2.70 -43.56
N ALA A 509 31.24 -1.46 -43.91
CA ALA A 509 31.73 -0.32 -43.17
C ALA A 509 30.54 0.54 -42.75
N LEU A 510 30.40 0.84 -41.45
CA LEU A 510 29.40 1.71 -40.89
C LEU A 510 30.08 2.86 -40.14
N LYS A 511 29.80 4.09 -40.55
CA LYS A 511 30.43 5.28 -39.98
C LYS A 511 29.39 6.35 -39.67
N THR A 512 29.61 7.12 -38.59
CA THR A 512 28.90 8.37 -38.35
C THR A 512 29.92 9.46 -37.98
N ASP A 513 29.65 10.66 -38.41
CA ASP A 513 30.35 11.90 -38.01
C ASP A 513 29.49 12.79 -37.08
N GLY A 514 28.36 12.26 -36.61
CA GLY A 514 27.40 12.99 -35.79
C GLY A 514 26.36 13.81 -36.58
N HIS A 515 26.55 13.98 -37.89
CA HIS A 515 25.61 14.66 -38.79
C HIS A 515 24.96 13.72 -39.79
N GLU A 516 25.71 12.71 -40.22
CA GLU A 516 25.25 11.72 -41.20
C GLU A 516 25.67 10.32 -40.79
N VAL A 517 24.98 9.31 -41.29
CA VAL A 517 25.32 7.91 -41.22
C VAL A 517 25.67 7.37 -42.62
N PHE A 518 26.79 6.70 -42.71
CA PHE A 518 27.28 6.10 -43.95
C PHE A 518 27.37 4.58 -43.74
N LEU A 519 26.62 3.82 -44.54
CA LEU A 519 26.76 2.37 -44.64
C LEU A 519 27.32 1.99 -46.00
N THR A 520 28.49 1.41 -46.03
CA THR A 520 29.10 0.89 -47.25
C THR A 520 29.15 -0.64 -47.19
N VAL A 521 28.67 -1.31 -48.25
CA VAL A 521 28.73 -2.75 -48.40
C VAL A 521 29.38 -3.04 -49.76
N ALA A 522 30.52 -3.71 -49.77
CA ALA A 522 31.28 -4.06 -50.97
C ALA A 522 31.52 -5.56 -51.06
N ASP A 523 31.45 -6.11 -52.26
CA ASP A 523 31.84 -7.51 -52.57
C ASP A 523 32.84 -7.57 -53.75
N ASN A 524 33.49 -8.71 -53.91
CA ASN A 524 34.41 -8.99 -54.98
C ASN A 524 33.86 -9.97 -56.03
N GLY A 525 32.55 -10.05 -56.16
CA GLY A 525 31.88 -10.98 -57.07
C GLY A 525 31.75 -10.48 -58.50
N VAL A 526 30.77 -10.97 -59.26
CA VAL A 526 30.58 -10.69 -60.68
C VAL A 526 29.97 -9.30 -60.98
N GLY A 527 29.66 -8.50 -59.93
CA GLY A 527 29.03 -7.20 -60.07
C GLY A 527 27.54 -7.27 -60.41
N ILE A 528 26.95 -6.11 -60.74
CA ILE A 528 25.51 -5.98 -61.04
C ILE A 528 25.30 -5.96 -62.55
N PRO A 529 24.66 -6.98 -63.15
CA PRO A 529 24.46 -7.03 -64.59
C PRO A 529 23.47 -5.94 -65.06
N PRO A 530 23.70 -5.35 -66.25
CA PRO A 530 22.75 -4.40 -66.81
C PRO A 530 21.47 -5.13 -67.26
N GLY A 531 20.30 -4.76 -66.68
CA GLY A 531 18.99 -5.28 -67.07
C GLY A 531 18.27 -6.24 -66.12
N GLY A 532 18.79 -6.55 -64.96
CA GLY A 532 18.12 -7.41 -63.95
C GLY A 532 16.97 -6.73 -63.18
N ARG A 533 16.08 -7.53 -62.57
CA ARG A 533 15.06 -7.04 -61.65
C ARG A 533 15.75 -6.41 -60.41
N ARG A 534 15.56 -5.08 -60.24
CA ARG A 534 16.26 -4.27 -59.18
C ARG A 534 15.35 -3.95 -57.99
N SER A 535 14.42 -4.86 -57.61
CA SER A 535 13.45 -4.56 -56.51
C SER A 535 14.13 -4.32 -55.15
N GLY A 536 15.18 -5.07 -54.81
CA GLY A 536 15.92 -4.87 -53.57
C GLY A 536 16.69 -3.55 -53.52
N LEU A 537 17.38 -3.20 -54.62
CA LEU A 537 18.09 -1.92 -54.76
C LEU A 537 17.11 -0.72 -54.67
N ARG A 538 15.94 -0.84 -55.31
CA ARG A 538 14.90 0.17 -55.22
C ARG A 538 14.38 0.36 -53.83
N ASN A 539 14.10 -0.72 -53.07
CA ASN A 539 13.68 -0.64 -51.70
C ASN A 539 14.73 0.01 -50.80
N MET A 540 16.02 -0.24 -51.03
CA MET A 540 17.10 0.41 -50.26
C MET A 540 17.22 1.90 -50.60
N ALA A 541 17.00 2.30 -51.86
CA ALA A 541 16.96 3.69 -52.27
C ALA A 541 15.75 4.43 -51.67
N GLU A 542 14.55 3.85 -51.72
CA GLU A 542 13.32 4.42 -51.13
C GLU A 542 13.44 4.60 -49.60
N ARG A 543 14.24 3.75 -48.92
CA ARG A 543 14.57 3.90 -47.48
C ARG A 543 15.50 5.08 -47.24
N ALA A 544 16.49 5.31 -48.10
CA ALA A 544 17.40 6.46 -48.01
C ALA A 544 16.58 7.76 -48.22
N GLU A 545 15.80 7.84 -49.31
CA GLU A 545 14.98 8.99 -49.67
C GLU A 545 13.98 9.40 -48.57
N ARG A 546 13.34 8.41 -47.90
CA ARG A 546 12.44 8.69 -46.77
C ARG A 546 13.14 9.37 -45.58
N LEU A 547 14.43 9.16 -45.42
CA LEU A 547 15.25 9.79 -44.38
C LEU A 547 16.02 11.02 -44.91
N GLY A 548 15.74 11.47 -46.13
CA GLY A 548 16.42 12.61 -46.74
C GLY A 548 17.85 12.32 -47.21
N GLY A 549 18.18 11.06 -47.41
CA GLY A 549 19.47 10.59 -47.90
C GLY A 549 19.45 10.02 -49.29
N ASP A 550 20.51 9.34 -49.67
CA ASP A 550 20.71 8.75 -51.00
C ASP A 550 21.36 7.37 -50.97
N LEU A 551 21.22 6.63 -52.07
CA LEU A 551 21.88 5.35 -52.32
C LEU A 551 22.66 5.41 -53.61
N VAL A 552 23.97 5.16 -53.55
CA VAL A 552 24.83 5.05 -54.72
C VAL A 552 25.28 3.59 -54.88
N VAL A 553 25.19 3.07 -56.08
CA VAL A 553 25.69 1.74 -56.40
C VAL A 553 26.72 1.85 -57.53
N SER A 554 27.93 1.34 -57.31
CA SER A 554 29.06 1.40 -58.23
C SER A 554 29.70 0.03 -58.41
N GLY A 555 30.40 -0.15 -59.52
CA GLY A 555 31.25 -1.32 -59.78
C GLY A 555 32.72 -0.87 -59.78
N PRO A 556 33.52 -1.30 -58.77
CA PRO A 556 34.93 -0.94 -58.73
C PRO A 556 35.72 -1.53 -59.88
N GLU A 557 36.87 -0.89 -60.29
CA GLU A 557 37.71 -1.29 -61.43
C GLU A 557 38.32 -2.73 -61.29
N GLY A 558 38.17 -3.39 -60.18
CA GLY A 558 38.65 -4.78 -59.90
C GLY A 558 37.56 -5.85 -59.95
N GLY A 559 36.29 -5.53 -60.37
CA GLY A 559 35.14 -6.44 -60.27
C GLY A 559 34.42 -6.35 -58.94
N GLY A 560 33.18 -6.91 -58.89
CA GLY A 560 32.31 -6.83 -57.71
C GLY A 560 31.32 -5.64 -57.74
N ALA A 561 30.61 -5.42 -56.62
CA ALA A 561 29.72 -4.28 -56.45
C ALA A 561 30.02 -3.56 -55.14
N MET A 562 29.80 -2.23 -55.15
CA MET A 562 29.88 -1.40 -53.96
C MET A 562 28.56 -0.59 -53.84
N LEU A 563 27.94 -0.72 -52.68
CA LEU A 563 26.72 -0.02 -52.29
C LEU A 563 27.10 0.97 -51.20
N GLU A 564 26.73 2.25 -51.40
CA GLU A 564 26.91 3.32 -50.42
C GLU A 564 25.53 3.93 -50.12
N TRP A 565 25.08 3.75 -48.90
CA TRP A 565 23.82 4.28 -48.40
C TRP A 565 24.12 5.36 -47.35
N ARG A 566 23.59 6.56 -47.56
CA ARG A 566 23.88 7.74 -46.75
C ARG A 566 22.61 8.40 -46.32
N VAL A 567 22.48 8.79 -45.03
CA VAL A 567 21.34 9.53 -44.50
C VAL A 567 21.77 10.57 -43.48
N PRO A 568 21.14 11.78 -43.47
CA PRO A 568 21.39 12.80 -42.47
C PRO A 568 20.80 12.38 -41.10
N LEU A 569 21.46 12.79 -40.01
CA LEU A 569 20.95 12.67 -38.67
C LEU A 569 20.26 13.96 -38.23
N PRO A 570 19.17 13.90 -37.46
CA PRO A 570 18.53 15.07 -36.87
C PRO A 570 19.53 15.83 -35.98
N ALA A 571 19.55 17.16 -36.11
CA ALA A 571 20.41 18.01 -35.28
C ALA A 571 20.12 17.76 -33.79
N ARG A 572 21.15 17.48 -33.02
CA ARG A 572 21.05 17.34 -31.55
C ARG A 572 20.54 18.66 -30.98
N PRO A 573 19.50 18.70 -30.12
CA PRO A 573 19.16 19.92 -29.40
C PRO A 573 20.38 20.32 -28.57
N VAL A 574 20.91 21.50 -28.82
CA VAL A 574 22.00 22.07 -28.03
C VAL A 574 21.48 22.22 -26.61
N GLY A 575 21.98 21.41 -25.70
CA GLY A 575 21.67 21.49 -24.27
C GLY A 575 22.00 22.89 -23.78
N GLY A 576 20.97 23.61 -23.31
CA GLY A 576 21.13 24.90 -22.67
C GLY A 576 22.09 24.76 -21.49
N GLY A 577 23.26 25.40 -21.60
CA GLY A 577 24.15 25.56 -20.49
C GLY A 577 23.48 26.35 -19.37
N PRO A 578 23.91 26.19 -18.10
CA PRO A 578 23.34 26.93 -16.99
C PRO A 578 23.54 28.41 -17.20
N VAL A 579 22.45 29.16 -17.24
CA VAL A 579 22.47 30.63 -17.14
C VAL A 579 22.89 30.94 -15.71
N VAL A 580 24.17 31.34 -15.54
CA VAL A 580 24.65 31.99 -14.34
C VAL A 580 24.09 33.41 -14.36
N GLY A 581 23.21 33.69 -13.40
CA GLY A 581 22.68 35.04 -13.15
C GLY A 581 22.12 35.09 -11.74
#